data_d1d79904e33e9478695a512f6606778a
#
_entry.id   d1d79904e33e9478695a512f6606778a
#
_cell.length_a   1.000
_cell.length_b   1.000
_cell.length_c   1.000
_cell.angle_alpha   90.00
_cell.angle_beta   90.00
_cell.angle_gamma   90.00
#
_symmetry.space_group_name_H-M   'P 1'
#
loop_
_entity.id
_entity.type
_entity.pdbx_description
1 polymer ?
#
loop_
_entity_poly.entity_id
_entity_poly.type
_entity_poly.pdbx_seq_one_letter_code
_entity_poly.pdbx_strand_id
1 'polypeptide(L)'
;MTKQTSEKKTRGTGGRPVIDTERRTHVGQVIRKYRTAAGMDQAELASKLGYSKTAIGNWELGLTRPDIDNVPWLCKELNIPVTELLDMEPETALPAEDKRFLETLHQLDKFDRNTVWQIMDRLLFQQDSKEKARLRRAYLPLCQYEEAAAAGIGAPMLDYAENETVYALQSKVPHGTDGIIHVNGRSMEPTYRDGSYVYVEMGATVQPGQIGIFTVNGEAFIKEYQPDGLHSHNPRYKTIFTGEGVDVRCCGRVTGAVADGDIATGSLIEKIEAAFDEEDE
;
A
#
# COMPACT_ATOMS: atom_id res chain seq x y z
N MET A 1 25.79 -19.97 -46.25
CA MET A 1 25.63 -21.37 -45.75
C MET A 1 25.78 -21.33 -44.24
N THR A 2 24.68 -21.19 -43.54
CA THR A 2 24.68 -21.12 -42.08
C THR A 2 23.80 -22.25 -41.60
N LYS A 3 24.42 -23.23 -40.89
CA LYS A 3 23.75 -24.41 -40.36
C LYS A 3 22.93 -24.02 -39.13
N GLN A 4 21.62 -24.15 -39.25
CA GLN A 4 20.70 -24.17 -38.12
C GLN A 4 20.82 -25.53 -37.41
N THR A 5 21.22 -25.50 -36.15
CA THR A 5 21.17 -26.65 -35.24
C THR A 5 19.77 -26.70 -34.65
N SER A 6 19.03 -27.74 -35.01
CA SER A 6 17.68 -28.01 -34.47
C SER A 6 17.79 -28.61 -33.08
N GLU A 7 17.34 -27.87 -32.07
CA GLU A 7 17.09 -28.44 -30.73
C GLU A 7 15.91 -29.41 -30.77
N LYS A 8 16.19 -30.67 -30.50
CA LYS A 8 15.20 -31.74 -30.26
C LYS A 8 14.48 -31.48 -28.94
N LYS A 9 13.24 -31.00 -29.02
CA LYS A 9 12.31 -30.92 -27.92
C LYS A 9 11.86 -32.35 -27.52
N THR A 10 12.46 -32.93 -26.49
CA THR A 10 12.00 -34.20 -25.88
C THR A 10 10.72 -33.92 -25.09
N ARG A 11 9.62 -34.49 -25.54
CA ARG A 11 8.36 -34.56 -24.79
C ARG A 11 8.56 -35.38 -23.54
N GLY A 12 8.56 -34.73 -22.36
CA GLY A 12 8.55 -35.40 -21.06
C GLY A 12 7.17 -35.97 -20.76
N THR A 13 7.07 -37.28 -20.66
CA THR A 13 6.06 -37.95 -19.84
C THR A 13 6.12 -37.40 -18.44
N GLY A 14 4.97 -37.10 -17.82
CA GLY A 14 4.82 -36.46 -16.49
C GLY A 14 5.60 -37.13 -15.36
N GLY A 15 6.90 -36.93 -15.32
CA GLY A 15 7.81 -37.29 -14.26
C GLY A 15 8.00 -36.12 -13.30
N ARG A 16 8.07 -36.39 -12.01
CA ARG A 16 8.52 -35.46 -10.96
C ARG A 16 9.74 -34.68 -11.47
N PRO A 17 9.85 -33.37 -11.15
CA PRO A 17 11.02 -32.60 -11.53
C PRO A 17 12.29 -33.37 -11.09
N VAL A 18 13.26 -33.47 -12.00
CA VAL A 18 14.57 -34.12 -11.71
C VAL A 18 15.18 -33.26 -10.60
N ILE A 19 15.20 -33.82 -9.40
CA ILE A 19 15.79 -33.18 -8.23
C ILE A 19 17.30 -33.15 -8.49
N ASP A 20 17.86 -31.94 -8.49
CA ASP A 20 19.24 -31.63 -8.71
C ASP A 20 20.15 -32.56 -7.88
N THR A 21 21.06 -33.25 -8.55
CA THR A 21 22.00 -34.20 -7.94
C THR A 21 22.91 -33.48 -6.93
N GLU A 22 23.24 -32.21 -7.18
CA GLU A 22 24.07 -31.41 -6.29
C GLU A 22 23.39 -31.17 -4.94
N ARG A 23 22.10 -30.82 -4.91
CA ARG A 23 21.33 -30.66 -3.65
C ARG A 23 21.18 -31.96 -2.86
N ARG A 24 21.12 -33.11 -3.51
CA ARG A 24 21.12 -34.42 -2.81
C ARG A 24 22.43 -34.65 -2.10
N THR A 25 23.53 -34.35 -2.78
CA THR A 25 24.88 -34.51 -2.25
C THR A 25 25.13 -33.53 -1.09
N HIS A 26 24.63 -32.32 -1.18
CA HIS A 26 24.73 -31.31 -0.11
C HIS A 26 24.12 -31.81 1.21
N VAL A 27 22.84 -32.22 1.20
CA VAL A 27 22.14 -32.72 2.40
C VAL A 27 22.93 -33.85 3.06
N GLY A 28 23.43 -34.80 2.26
CA GLY A 28 24.21 -35.92 2.75
C GLY A 28 25.53 -35.49 3.39
N GLN A 29 26.23 -34.56 2.78
CA GLN A 29 27.49 -34.03 3.30
C GLN A 29 27.28 -33.28 4.63
N VAL A 30 26.21 -32.48 4.75
CA VAL A 30 25.85 -31.78 5.98
C VAL A 30 25.54 -32.77 7.10
N ILE A 31 24.72 -33.77 6.85
CA ILE A 31 24.44 -34.84 7.83
C ILE A 31 25.73 -35.50 8.31
N ARG A 32 26.60 -35.91 7.40
CA ARG A 32 27.87 -36.53 7.72
C ARG A 32 28.79 -35.63 8.53
N LYS A 33 28.89 -34.36 8.14
CA LYS A 33 29.69 -33.34 8.85
C LYS A 33 29.27 -33.22 10.32
N TYR A 34 27.98 -33.03 10.56
CA TYR A 34 27.47 -32.82 11.92
C TYR A 34 27.48 -34.12 12.75
N ARG A 35 27.17 -35.27 12.15
CA ARG A 35 27.29 -36.56 12.84
C ARG A 35 28.70 -36.84 13.32
N THR A 36 29.70 -36.63 12.44
CA THR A 36 31.11 -36.85 12.80
C THR A 36 31.59 -35.84 13.84
N ALA A 37 31.14 -34.57 13.76
CA ALA A 37 31.43 -33.57 14.76
C ALA A 37 30.82 -33.89 16.14
N ALA A 38 29.65 -34.56 16.16
CA ALA A 38 29.03 -35.06 17.38
C ALA A 38 29.66 -36.37 17.91
N GLY A 39 30.68 -36.88 17.21
CA GLY A 39 31.36 -38.14 17.61
C GLY A 39 30.54 -39.40 17.39
N MET A 40 29.42 -39.32 16.68
CA MET A 40 28.51 -40.45 16.47
C MET A 40 28.92 -41.30 15.24
N ASP A 41 28.73 -42.60 15.32
CA ASP A 41 28.77 -43.45 14.13
C ASP A 41 27.40 -43.52 13.45
N GLN A 42 27.34 -44.11 12.24
CA GLN A 42 26.09 -44.23 11.47
C GLN A 42 25.06 -45.15 12.17
N ALA A 43 25.48 -46.14 12.96
CA ALA A 43 24.58 -47.04 13.66
C ALA A 43 23.93 -46.34 14.88
N GLU A 44 24.70 -45.53 15.58
CA GLU A 44 24.21 -44.71 16.70
C GLU A 44 23.18 -43.69 16.25
N LEU A 45 23.45 -42.96 15.16
CA LEU A 45 22.48 -42.02 14.60
C LEU A 45 21.22 -42.75 14.12
N ALA A 46 21.39 -43.89 13.46
CA ALA A 46 20.28 -44.73 13.00
C ALA A 46 19.38 -45.17 14.16
N SER A 47 19.99 -45.64 15.26
CA SER A 47 19.26 -46.05 16.47
C SER A 47 18.45 -44.92 17.08
N LYS A 48 19.02 -43.71 17.15
CA LYS A 48 18.34 -42.53 17.70
C LYS A 48 17.17 -42.06 16.87
N LEU A 49 17.26 -42.18 15.56
CA LEU A 49 16.22 -41.74 14.62
C LEU A 49 15.23 -42.84 14.23
N GLY A 50 15.42 -44.10 14.72
CA GLY A 50 14.57 -45.22 14.38
C GLY A 50 14.75 -45.74 12.96
N TYR A 51 15.95 -45.57 12.37
CA TYR A 51 16.30 -46.00 11.00
C TYR A 51 17.34 -47.12 10.99
N SER A 52 17.55 -47.69 9.82
CA SER A 52 18.67 -48.62 9.62
C SER A 52 19.98 -47.86 9.35
N LYS A 53 21.12 -48.47 9.72
CA LYS A 53 22.46 -47.94 9.37
C LYS A 53 22.59 -47.70 7.86
N THR A 54 22.00 -48.58 7.05
CA THR A 54 22.01 -48.47 5.58
C THR A 54 21.26 -47.21 5.11
N ALA A 55 20.15 -46.86 5.76
CA ALA A 55 19.41 -45.63 5.43
C ALA A 55 20.27 -44.38 5.66
N ILE A 56 20.94 -44.30 6.82
CA ILE A 56 21.86 -43.20 7.12
C ILE A 56 23.00 -43.14 6.11
N GLY A 57 23.60 -44.28 5.77
CA GLY A 57 24.66 -44.35 4.75
C GLY A 57 24.18 -43.85 3.37
N ASN A 58 22.96 -44.24 2.97
CA ASN A 58 22.37 -43.80 1.71
C ASN A 58 22.07 -42.27 1.70
N TRP A 59 21.65 -41.70 2.83
CA TRP A 59 21.48 -40.23 2.96
C TRP A 59 22.82 -39.50 2.82
N GLU A 60 23.86 -39.97 3.52
CA GLU A 60 25.20 -39.38 3.48
C GLU A 60 25.88 -39.49 2.11
N LEU A 61 25.53 -40.52 1.32
CA LEU A 61 25.99 -40.68 -0.05
C LEU A 61 25.11 -39.94 -1.09
N GLY A 62 24.01 -39.31 -0.65
CA GLY A 62 23.07 -38.65 -1.55
C GLY A 62 22.23 -39.60 -2.41
N LEU A 63 22.23 -40.91 -2.11
CA LEU A 63 21.44 -41.92 -2.84
C LEU A 63 19.96 -41.81 -2.55
N THR A 64 19.62 -41.50 -1.28
CA THR A 64 18.25 -41.21 -0.82
C THR A 64 18.27 -39.94 0.05
N ARG A 65 17.09 -39.45 0.41
CA ARG A 65 16.93 -38.30 1.33
C ARG A 65 16.18 -38.76 2.57
N PRO A 66 16.39 -38.08 3.72
CA PRO A 66 15.47 -38.16 4.84
C PRO A 66 14.08 -37.74 4.39
N ASP A 67 13.05 -38.35 4.95
CA ASP A 67 11.69 -37.87 4.81
C ASP A 67 11.57 -36.47 5.47
N ILE A 68 10.76 -35.61 4.88
CA ILE A 68 10.56 -34.25 5.39
C ILE A 68 10.10 -34.26 6.85
N ASP A 69 9.29 -35.22 7.25
CA ASP A 69 8.78 -35.35 8.60
C ASP A 69 9.90 -35.68 9.62
N ASN A 70 11.01 -36.19 9.16
CA ASN A 70 12.16 -36.53 10.00
C ASN A 70 13.23 -35.43 10.03
N VAL A 71 13.16 -34.46 9.18
CA VAL A 71 14.10 -33.32 9.13
C VAL A 71 14.17 -32.56 10.46
N PRO A 72 13.05 -32.24 11.15
CA PRO A 72 13.12 -31.59 12.44
C PRO A 72 13.86 -32.38 13.53
N TRP A 73 13.66 -33.72 13.55
CA TRP A 73 14.32 -34.61 14.50
C TRP A 73 15.81 -34.72 14.19
N LEU A 74 16.17 -34.82 12.93
CA LEU A 74 17.55 -34.87 12.48
C LEU A 74 18.31 -33.63 12.85
N CYS A 75 17.69 -32.46 12.58
CA CYS A 75 18.25 -31.15 12.92
C CYS A 75 18.46 -31.01 14.44
N LYS A 76 17.48 -31.44 15.24
CA LYS A 76 17.54 -31.39 16.69
C LYS A 76 18.62 -32.32 17.24
N GLU A 77 18.70 -33.56 16.77
CA GLU A 77 19.63 -34.58 17.29
C GLU A 77 21.09 -34.24 16.98
N LEU A 78 21.33 -33.68 15.80
CA LEU A 78 22.67 -33.29 15.35
C LEU A 78 22.98 -31.80 15.53
N ASN A 79 22.05 -31.01 16.05
CA ASN A 79 22.15 -29.55 16.16
C ASN A 79 22.49 -28.85 14.82
N ILE A 80 21.85 -29.32 13.73
CA ILE A 80 22.04 -28.78 12.39
C ILE A 80 21.07 -27.60 12.19
N PRO A 81 21.52 -26.40 11.77
CA PRO A 81 20.63 -25.36 11.30
C PRO A 81 19.83 -25.83 10.06
N VAL A 82 18.51 -25.70 10.07
CA VAL A 82 17.65 -26.13 8.94
C VAL A 82 18.08 -25.44 7.64
N THR A 83 18.47 -24.17 7.72
CA THR A 83 18.96 -23.39 6.59
C THR A 83 20.21 -24.02 5.96
N GLU A 84 21.17 -24.47 6.78
CA GLU A 84 22.36 -25.15 6.27
C GLU A 84 22.02 -26.53 5.69
N LEU A 85 21.10 -27.28 6.31
CA LEU A 85 20.71 -28.62 5.79
C LEU A 85 20.02 -28.51 4.43
N LEU A 86 19.20 -27.48 4.24
CA LEU A 86 18.38 -27.27 3.01
C LEU A 86 19.07 -26.42 1.96
N ASP A 87 20.31 -25.96 2.19
CA ASP A 87 21.04 -25.05 1.32
C ASP A 87 20.20 -23.78 1.03
N MET A 88 19.58 -23.30 2.10
CA MET A 88 18.86 -22.03 2.06
C MET A 88 19.81 -20.94 2.52
N GLU A 89 19.99 -19.93 1.73
CA GLU A 89 20.61 -18.73 2.25
C GLU A 89 19.79 -18.25 3.45
N PRO A 90 20.41 -17.98 4.61
CA PRO A 90 19.67 -17.39 5.72
C PRO A 90 19.02 -16.11 5.17
N GLU A 91 17.69 -16.07 5.22
CA GLU A 91 16.93 -14.89 4.84
C GLU A 91 17.50 -13.73 5.65
N THR A 92 18.27 -12.87 4.96
CA THR A 92 19.03 -11.76 5.51
C THR A 92 19.96 -12.10 6.70
N ALA A 93 21.23 -12.31 6.41
CA ALA A 93 22.24 -12.08 7.45
C ALA A 93 22.02 -10.64 7.95
N LEU A 94 21.64 -10.50 9.22
CA LEU A 94 21.47 -9.20 9.86
C LEU A 94 22.70 -8.33 9.54
N PRO A 95 22.50 -7.06 9.17
CA PRO A 95 23.61 -6.12 9.02
C PRO A 95 24.57 -6.21 10.20
N ALA A 96 25.86 -6.02 9.96
CA ALA A 96 26.86 -6.16 11.01
C ALA A 96 26.58 -5.24 12.24
N GLU A 97 25.94 -4.09 12.00
CA GLU A 97 25.51 -3.16 13.05
C GLU A 97 24.39 -3.75 13.91
N ASP A 98 23.39 -4.37 13.30
CA ASP A 98 22.27 -4.99 14.02
C ASP A 98 22.73 -6.18 14.83
N LYS A 99 23.64 -6.99 14.26
CA LYS A 99 24.25 -8.12 14.99
C LYS A 99 25.02 -7.63 16.22
N ARG A 100 25.85 -6.59 16.07
CA ARG A 100 26.60 -6.00 17.16
C ARG A 100 25.65 -5.41 18.23
N PHE A 101 24.57 -4.75 17.80
CA PHE A 101 23.56 -4.23 18.71
C PHE A 101 22.94 -5.35 19.55
N LEU A 102 22.49 -6.44 18.92
CA LEU A 102 21.90 -7.60 19.60
C LEU A 102 22.89 -8.26 20.55
N GLU A 103 24.15 -8.45 20.14
CA GLU A 103 25.20 -9.00 20.99
C GLU A 103 25.44 -8.12 22.23
N THR A 104 25.44 -6.79 22.07
CA THR A 104 25.59 -5.86 23.19
C THR A 104 24.37 -5.89 24.10
N LEU A 105 23.16 -5.93 23.54
CA LEU A 105 21.90 -6.02 24.30
C LEU A 105 21.84 -7.30 25.15
N HIS A 106 22.35 -8.41 24.63
CA HIS A 106 22.40 -9.67 25.38
C HIS A 106 23.39 -9.66 26.55
N GLN A 107 24.39 -8.78 26.54
CA GLN A 107 25.35 -8.63 27.66
C GLN A 107 24.75 -7.85 28.84
N LEU A 108 23.67 -7.10 28.61
CA LEU A 108 22.97 -6.36 29.66
C LEU A 108 22.20 -7.32 30.59
N ASP A 109 22.07 -6.97 31.85
CA ASP A 109 21.18 -7.66 32.76
C ASP A 109 19.69 -7.42 32.40
N LYS A 110 18.78 -8.11 33.10
CA LYS A 110 17.35 -8.01 32.83
C LYS A 110 16.79 -6.60 33.07
N PHE A 111 17.28 -5.91 34.08
CA PHE A 111 16.82 -4.57 34.42
C PHE A 111 17.26 -3.56 33.36
N ASP A 112 18.53 -3.59 32.98
CA ASP A 112 19.08 -2.68 31.98
C ASP A 112 18.47 -2.91 30.60
N ARG A 113 18.23 -4.18 30.20
CA ARG A 113 17.50 -4.49 28.95
C ARG A 113 16.10 -3.91 28.96
N ASN A 114 15.36 -4.00 30.07
CA ASN A 114 14.05 -3.40 30.18
C ASN A 114 14.10 -1.87 30.04
N THR A 115 15.10 -1.24 30.58
CA THR A 115 15.32 0.21 30.44
C THR A 115 15.56 0.59 28.98
N VAL A 116 16.39 -0.19 28.26
CA VAL A 116 16.61 0.02 26.82
C VAL A 116 15.31 -0.10 26.03
N TRP A 117 14.47 -1.13 26.32
CA TRP A 117 13.17 -1.28 25.70
C TRP A 117 12.26 -0.07 25.94
N GLN A 118 12.16 0.40 27.17
CA GLN A 118 11.36 1.60 27.50
C GLN A 118 11.82 2.84 26.75
N ILE A 119 13.15 3.02 26.60
CA ILE A 119 13.69 4.14 25.83
C ILE A 119 13.33 3.99 24.34
N MET A 120 13.46 2.80 23.78
CA MET A 120 13.12 2.53 22.39
C MET A 120 11.64 2.79 22.12
N ASP A 121 10.73 2.27 22.96
CA ASP A 121 9.29 2.48 22.85
C ASP A 121 8.95 3.98 22.89
N ARG A 122 9.58 4.72 23.82
CA ARG A 122 9.37 6.17 23.92
C ARG A 122 9.86 6.92 22.66
N LEU A 123 11.00 6.51 22.10
CA LEU A 123 11.53 7.14 20.88
C LEU A 123 10.64 6.84 19.67
N LEU A 124 10.13 5.61 19.54
CA LEU A 124 9.19 5.21 18.49
C LEU A 124 7.89 6.01 18.61
N PHE A 125 7.32 6.11 19.80
CA PHE A 125 6.13 6.93 20.05
C PHE A 125 6.36 8.41 19.67
N GLN A 126 7.52 8.98 20.02
CA GLN A 126 7.84 10.36 19.64
C GLN A 126 7.99 10.56 18.13
N GLN A 127 8.53 9.55 17.42
CA GLN A 127 8.64 9.60 15.97
C GLN A 127 7.26 9.53 15.29
N ASP A 128 6.41 8.62 15.75
CA ASP A 128 5.04 8.49 15.27
C ASP A 128 4.23 9.78 15.49
N SER A 129 4.27 10.33 16.71
CA SER A 129 3.60 11.60 17.04
C SER A 129 4.08 12.78 16.19
N LYS A 130 5.38 12.85 15.88
CA LYS A 130 5.92 13.89 14.98
C LYS A 130 5.44 13.72 13.54
N GLU A 131 5.39 12.48 13.05
CA GLU A 131 4.90 12.20 11.70
C GLU A 131 3.41 12.51 11.57
N LYS A 132 2.58 12.10 12.54
CA LYS A 132 1.15 12.46 12.60
C LYS A 132 0.95 13.97 12.61
N ALA A 133 1.68 14.70 13.45
CA ALA A 133 1.62 16.16 13.49
C ALA A 133 2.05 16.81 12.16
N ARG A 134 3.00 16.21 11.44
CA ARG A 134 3.41 16.64 10.11
C ARG A 134 2.31 16.43 9.09
N LEU A 135 1.67 15.25 9.09
CA LEU A 135 0.57 14.93 8.17
C LEU A 135 -0.63 15.86 8.38
N ARG A 136 -1.06 16.11 9.63
CA ARG A 136 -2.13 17.05 9.96
C ARG A 136 -1.86 18.48 9.46
N ARG A 137 -0.62 18.93 9.47
CA ARG A 137 -0.22 20.24 8.95
C ARG A 137 -0.13 20.30 7.43
N ALA A 138 0.17 19.15 6.81
CA ALA A 138 0.35 19.09 5.36
C ALA A 138 -0.96 18.91 4.60
N TYR A 139 -1.94 18.24 5.20
CA TYR A 139 -3.18 17.87 4.55
C TYR A 139 -4.40 18.48 5.24
N LEU A 140 -5.38 18.83 4.41
CA LEU A 140 -6.70 19.35 4.84
C LEU A 140 -7.76 18.32 4.41
N PRO A 141 -8.62 17.83 5.34
CA PRO A 141 -9.77 17.04 4.95
C PRO A 141 -10.79 17.90 4.24
N LEU A 142 -11.23 17.47 3.08
CA LEU A 142 -12.25 18.11 2.25
C LEU A 142 -13.35 17.12 1.93
N CYS A 143 -14.57 17.63 1.76
CA CYS A 143 -15.71 16.85 1.32
C CYS A 143 -15.62 16.63 -0.20
N GLN A 144 -15.73 15.39 -0.66
CA GLN A 144 -16.00 15.12 -2.06
C GLN A 144 -17.52 15.07 -2.28
N TYR A 145 -18.06 16.11 -2.89
CA TYR A 145 -19.47 16.19 -3.16
C TYR A 145 -19.83 15.40 -4.41
N GLU A 146 -20.89 14.59 -4.32
CA GLU A 146 -21.47 13.96 -5.49
C GLU A 146 -22.28 14.97 -6.32
N GLU A 147 -22.41 14.75 -7.63
CA GLU A 147 -23.18 15.61 -8.54
C GLU A 147 -24.66 15.77 -8.12
N ALA A 148 -25.24 14.71 -7.55
CA ALA A 148 -26.63 14.73 -7.08
C ALA A 148 -26.82 15.71 -5.89
N ALA A 149 -25.85 15.86 -5.04
CA ALA A 149 -25.85 16.83 -3.94
C ALA A 149 -25.73 18.26 -4.48
N ALA A 150 -25.01 18.48 -5.57
CA ALA A 150 -24.96 19.73 -6.30
C ALA A 150 -26.28 20.07 -7.02
N ALA A 151 -27.08 19.08 -7.38
CA ALA A 151 -28.36 19.26 -8.10
C ALA A 151 -29.49 19.85 -7.25
N GLY A 152 -29.33 20.03 -5.95
CA GLY A 152 -30.25 20.80 -5.12
C GLY A 152 -31.73 20.35 -5.13
N ILE A 153 -31.99 19.07 -5.36
CA ILE A 153 -33.34 18.51 -5.24
C ILE A 153 -33.70 18.42 -3.76
N GLY A 154 -34.20 19.55 -3.17
CA GLY A 154 -35.05 19.56 -1.97
C GLY A 154 -34.58 18.82 -0.70
N ALA A 155 -33.49 18.11 -0.75
CA ALA A 155 -32.84 17.58 0.44
C ALA A 155 -32.04 18.68 1.11
N PRO A 156 -32.14 18.88 2.42
CA PRO A 156 -31.24 19.77 3.12
C PRO A 156 -29.81 19.27 2.82
N MET A 157 -28.94 20.18 2.41
CA MET A 157 -27.51 20.02 2.11
C MET A 157 -26.69 19.45 3.30
N LEU A 158 -27.33 18.79 4.24
CA LEU A 158 -26.81 18.38 5.55
C LEU A 158 -26.80 16.88 5.79
N ASP A 159 -27.20 16.08 4.82
CA ASP A 159 -26.98 14.62 4.96
C ASP A 159 -25.58 14.28 4.44
N TYR A 160 -24.57 14.60 5.28
CA TYR A 160 -23.15 14.27 5.06
C TYR A 160 -22.85 12.77 5.09
N ALA A 161 -23.87 11.93 5.19
CA ALA A 161 -23.74 10.51 5.44
C ALA A 161 -23.22 9.69 4.24
N GLU A 162 -23.15 10.29 3.03
CA GLU A 162 -22.68 9.59 1.82
C GLU A 162 -21.49 10.29 1.11
N ASN A 163 -21.01 11.42 1.63
CA ASN A 163 -19.89 12.13 1.02
C ASN A 163 -18.57 11.53 1.49
N GLU A 164 -17.69 11.24 0.55
CA GLU A 164 -16.36 10.71 0.83
C GLU A 164 -15.43 11.83 1.29
N THR A 165 -14.62 11.58 2.32
CA THR A 165 -13.59 12.51 2.74
C THR A 165 -12.33 12.31 1.91
N VAL A 166 -11.80 13.38 1.35
CA VAL A 166 -10.52 13.39 0.64
C VAL A 166 -9.53 14.31 1.35
N TYR A 167 -8.26 13.96 1.28
CA TYR A 167 -7.21 14.73 1.93
C TYR A 167 -6.38 15.47 0.88
N ALA A 168 -6.49 16.80 0.87
CA ALA A 168 -5.78 17.67 -0.06
C ALA A 168 -4.57 18.32 0.59
N LEU A 169 -3.49 18.54 -0.17
CA LEU A 169 -2.33 19.31 0.29
C LEU A 169 -2.77 20.74 0.65
N GLN A 170 -2.70 21.10 1.93
CA GLN A 170 -3.17 22.39 2.44
C GLN A 170 -2.58 23.59 1.68
N SER A 171 -1.32 23.50 1.25
CA SER A 171 -0.63 24.55 0.48
C SER A 171 -1.18 24.74 -0.94
N LYS A 172 -2.02 23.83 -1.42
CA LYS A 172 -2.61 23.83 -2.76
C LYS A 172 -4.09 24.19 -2.77
N VAL A 173 -4.73 24.06 -1.62
CA VAL A 173 -6.16 24.37 -1.46
C VAL A 173 -6.38 25.88 -1.46
N PRO A 174 -7.18 26.43 -2.38
CA PRO A 174 -7.53 27.86 -2.37
C PRO A 174 -8.30 28.23 -1.11
N HIS A 175 -8.16 29.48 -0.69
CA HIS A 175 -8.89 29.99 0.48
C HIS A 175 -10.41 29.95 0.28
N GLY A 176 -11.13 29.52 1.32
CA GLY A 176 -12.59 29.40 1.30
C GLY A 176 -13.10 28.08 0.72
N THR A 177 -12.22 27.18 0.34
CA THR A 177 -12.59 25.84 -0.15
C THR A 177 -13.04 24.95 0.99
N ASP A 178 -14.17 24.27 0.83
CA ASP A 178 -14.71 23.28 1.76
C ASP A 178 -14.84 21.86 1.13
N GLY A 179 -14.69 21.76 -0.19
CA GLY A 179 -14.77 20.49 -0.86
C GLY A 179 -14.26 20.48 -2.29
N ILE A 180 -14.45 19.32 -2.92
CA ILE A 180 -14.18 19.11 -4.34
C ILE A 180 -15.40 18.55 -5.04
N ILE A 181 -15.52 18.82 -6.33
CA ILE A 181 -16.57 18.25 -7.20
C ILE A 181 -15.92 17.72 -8.49
N HIS A 182 -16.43 16.59 -8.95
CA HIS A 182 -16.07 16.01 -10.24
C HIS A 182 -16.67 16.82 -11.39
N VAL A 183 -15.85 17.14 -12.39
CA VAL A 183 -16.29 17.83 -13.61
C VAL A 183 -16.81 16.81 -14.60
N ASN A 184 -18.13 16.80 -14.83
CA ASN A 184 -18.78 15.91 -15.78
C ASN A 184 -19.17 16.71 -17.03
N GLY A 185 -18.62 16.32 -18.18
CA GLY A 185 -18.87 16.94 -19.46
C GLY A 185 -17.87 18.03 -19.85
N ARG A 186 -17.93 18.43 -21.10
CA ARG A 186 -16.93 19.27 -21.79
C ARG A 186 -17.31 20.74 -21.90
N SER A 187 -18.37 21.14 -21.21
CA SER A 187 -18.89 22.52 -21.37
C SER A 187 -17.94 23.61 -20.87
N MET A 188 -17.05 23.28 -19.94
CA MET A 188 -16.08 24.21 -19.39
C MET A 188 -14.67 24.04 -19.94
N GLU A 189 -14.48 23.19 -20.94
CA GLU A 189 -13.20 23.12 -21.67
C GLU A 189 -12.92 24.43 -22.45
N PRO A 190 -11.65 24.86 -22.50
CA PRO A 190 -10.43 24.20 -22.01
C PRO A 190 -10.12 24.46 -20.52
N THR A 191 -10.88 25.27 -19.82
CA THR A 191 -10.60 25.69 -18.44
C THR A 191 -10.63 24.53 -17.46
N TYR A 192 -11.71 23.74 -17.50
CA TYR A 192 -11.83 22.49 -16.75
C TYR A 192 -12.14 21.35 -17.71
N ARG A 193 -11.35 20.29 -17.62
CA ARG A 193 -11.49 19.11 -18.49
C ARG A 193 -12.54 18.16 -17.94
N ASP A 194 -13.23 17.47 -18.83
CA ASP A 194 -14.07 16.33 -18.48
C ASP A 194 -13.28 15.28 -17.68
N GLY A 195 -13.83 14.81 -16.56
CA GLY A 195 -13.18 13.84 -15.66
C GLY A 195 -12.21 14.45 -14.64
N SER A 196 -11.95 15.77 -14.66
CA SER A 196 -11.13 16.43 -13.65
C SER A 196 -11.93 16.78 -12.39
N TYR A 197 -11.24 17.25 -11.34
CA TYR A 197 -11.87 17.78 -10.14
C TYR A 197 -11.62 19.28 -10.01
N VAL A 198 -12.55 19.98 -9.38
CA VAL A 198 -12.43 21.39 -9.01
C VAL A 198 -12.65 21.59 -7.52
N TYR A 199 -11.91 22.51 -6.93
CA TYR A 199 -12.13 23.00 -5.58
C TYR A 199 -13.36 23.90 -5.54
N VAL A 200 -14.17 23.77 -4.48
CA VAL A 200 -15.43 24.47 -4.35
C VAL A 200 -15.62 25.07 -2.96
N GLU A 201 -16.37 26.18 -2.90
CA GLU A 201 -16.89 26.78 -1.69
C GLU A 201 -18.42 26.73 -1.78
N MET A 202 -19.02 25.77 -1.08
CA MET A 202 -20.47 25.55 -1.13
C MET A 202 -21.21 26.64 -0.38
N GLY A 203 -22.40 27.00 -0.87
CA GLY A 203 -23.19 28.10 -0.30
C GLY A 203 -22.65 29.51 -0.58
N ALA A 204 -21.47 29.65 -1.19
CA ALA A 204 -20.94 30.95 -1.57
C ALA A 204 -21.72 31.56 -2.75
N THR A 205 -21.85 32.87 -2.72
CA THR A 205 -22.42 33.63 -3.86
C THR A 205 -21.40 33.81 -4.97
N VAL A 206 -21.85 33.75 -6.22
CA VAL A 206 -21.02 33.87 -7.41
C VAL A 206 -21.23 35.25 -8.03
N GLN A 207 -20.15 35.99 -8.27
CA GLN A 207 -20.18 37.31 -8.91
C GLN A 207 -20.05 37.16 -10.44
N PRO A 208 -20.50 38.16 -11.23
CA PRO A 208 -20.28 38.15 -12.68
C PRO A 208 -18.81 37.93 -13.05
N GLY A 209 -18.55 36.99 -13.97
CA GLY A 209 -17.21 36.56 -14.39
C GLY A 209 -16.61 35.48 -13.51
N GLN A 210 -17.26 35.04 -12.45
CA GLN A 210 -16.83 33.89 -11.64
C GLN A 210 -17.52 32.60 -12.10
N ILE A 211 -16.85 31.49 -11.88
CA ILE A 211 -17.38 30.16 -12.17
C ILE A 211 -18.04 29.61 -10.91
N GLY A 212 -19.25 29.09 -11.07
CA GLY A 212 -20.03 28.54 -10.00
C GLY A 212 -20.69 27.21 -10.38
N ILE A 213 -21.29 26.63 -9.36
CA ILE A 213 -22.14 25.47 -9.46
C ILE A 213 -23.58 25.95 -9.39
N PHE A 214 -24.36 25.59 -10.38
CA PHE A 214 -25.74 26.02 -10.50
C PHE A 214 -26.65 24.82 -10.75
N THR A 215 -27.83 24.83 -10.17
CA THR A 215 -28.89 23.97 -10.63
C THR A 215 -29.82 24.75 -11.56
N VAL A 216 -30.17 24.14 -12.68
CA VAL A 216 -31.11 24.67 -13.66
C VAL A 216 -32.18 23.62 -13.90
N ASN A 217 -33.41 23.89 -13.51
CA ASN A 217 -34.52 22.94 -13.60
C ASN A 217 -34.22 21.57 -13.00
N GLY A 218 -33.41 21.55 -11.90
CA GLY A 218 -33.04 20.32 -11.20
C GLY A 218 -31.79 19.61 -11.71
N GLU A 219 -31.17 20.07 -12.81
CA GLU A 219 -29.89 19.54 -13.30
C GLU A 219 -28.71 20.41 -12.86
N ALA A 220 -27.58 19.80 -12.46
CA ALA A 220 -26.38 20.51 -11.99
C ALA A 220 -25.46 20.90 -13.15
N PHE A 221 -24.92 22.12 -13.09
CA PHE A 221 -24.01 22.65 -14.09
C PHE A 221 -22.87 23.44 -13.44
N ILE A 222 -21.67 23.29 -13.98
CA ILE A 222 -20.56 24.22 -13.73
C ILE A 222 -20.55 25.21 -14.89
N LYS A 223 -20.72 26.50 -14.60
CA LYS A 223 -20.78 27.58 -15.59
C LYS A 223 -20.15 28.87 -15.05
N GLU A 224 -19.72 29.74 -15.95
CA GLU A 224 -19.41 31.11 -15.64
C GLU A 224 -20.72 31.93 -15.54
N TYR A 225 -20.87 32.63 -14.43
CA TYR A 225 -22.02 33.51 -14.24
C TYR A 225 -21.77 34.84 -14.94
N GLN A 226 -22.73 35.28 -15.77
CA GLN A 226 -22.79 36.60 -16.35
C GLN A 226 -24.21 37.17 -16.16
N PRO A 227 -24.40 38.50 -16.23
CA PRO A 227 -25.72 39.14 -16.03
C PRO A 227 -26.81 38.67 -17.01
N ASP A 228 -26.40 38.19 -18.20
CA ASP A 228 -27.28 37.70 -19.25
C ASP A 228 -27.52 36.18 -19.18
N GLY A 229 -26.79 35.45 -18.30
CA GLY A 229 -26.99 34.01 -18.14
C GLY A 229 -25.75 33.23 -17.69
N LEU A 230 -25.82 31.91 -17.81
CA LEU A 230 -24.77 30.99 -17.46
C LEU A 230 -24.02 30.54 -18.71
N HIS A 231 -22.74 30.92 -18.76
CA HIS A 231 -21.89 30.73 -19.93
C HIS A 231 -21.01 29.49 -19.83
N SER A 232 -20.88 28.82 -20.95
CA SER A 232 -19.93 27.72 -21.13
C SER A 232 -18.63 28.28 -21.72
N HIS A 233 -17.48 27.80 -21.25
CA HIS A 233 -16.20 28.16 -21.87
C HIS A 233 -15.96 27.45 -23.20
N ASN A 234 -16.60 26.33 -23.42
CA ASN A 234 -16.59 25.62 -24.69
C ASN A 234 -17.66 26.22 -25.63
N PRO A 235 -17.24 26.84 -26.76
CA PRO A 235 -18.16 27.54 -27.67
C PRO A 235 -19.17 26.61 -28.36
N ARG A 236 -19.01 25.31 -28.27
CA ARG A 236 -19.99 24.35 -28.80
C ARG A 236 -21.25 24.24 -27.95
N TYR A 237 -21.20 24.76 -26.72
CA TYR A 237 -22.32 24.75 -25.78
C TYR A 237 -22.97 26.11 -25.69
N LYS A 238 -24.30 26.15 -25.78
CA LYS A 238 -25.06 27.38 -25.73
C LYS A 238 -25.12 27.95 -24.33
N THR A 239 -25.23 29.27 -24.23
CA THR A 239 -25.54 29.99 -22.99
C THR A 239 -26.91 29.55 -22.49
N ILE A 240 -27.03 29.33 -21.19
CA ILE A 240 -28.30 29.10 -20.51
C ILE A 240 -28.79 30.48 -20.03
N PHE A 241 -29.80 31.00 -20.68
CA PHE A 241 -30.38 32.29 -20.30
C PHE A 241 -31.23 32.13 -19.04
N THR A 242 -31.05 33.04 -18.09
CA THR A 242 -31.81 33.12 -16.85
C THR A 242 -32.99 34.05 -17.05
N GLY A 243 -34.20 33.53 -17.25
CA GLY A 243 -35.41 34.28 -17.50
C GLY A 243 -36.64 33.70 -16.84
N GLU A 244 -37.80 34.30 -17.08
CA GLU A 244 -39.06 33.80 -16.54
C GLU A 244 -39.30 32.30 -16.92
N GLY A 245 -39.59 31.50 -15.89
CA GLY A 245 -39.87 30.06 -16.06
C GLY A 245 -38.66 29.14 -15.97
N VAL A 246 -37.45 29.66 -15.73
CA VAL A 246 -36.25 28.83 -15.50
C VAL A 246 -35.90 28.90 -14.01
N ASP A 247 -35.97 27.74 -13.32
CA ASP A 247 -35.51 27.64 -11.91
C ASP A 247 -33.99 27.53 -11.89
N VAL A 248 -33.32 28.61 -11.49
CA VAL A 248 -31.85 28.65 -11.36
C VAL A 248 -31.47 28.93 -9.93
N ARG A 249 -30.61 28.07 -9.35
CA ARG A 249 -30.08 28.27 -8.01
C ARG A 249 -28.55 28.17 -8.04
N CYS A 250 -27.92 29.11 -7.35
CA CYS A 250 -26.47 29.04 -7.09
C CYS A 250 -26.22 28.13 -5.89
N CYS A 251 -25.43 27.06 -6.09
CA CYS A 251 -25.06 26.11 -5.04
C CYS A 251 -23.71 26.43 -4.40
N GLY A 252 -22.80 27.07 -5.14
CA GLY A 252 -21.48 27.40 -4.64
C GLY A 252 -20.57 27.99 -5.72
N ARG A 253 -19.38 28.37 -5.31
CA ARG A 253 -18.34 28.96 -6.15
C ARG A 253 -17.22 27.98 -6.40
N VAL A 254 -16.72 27.89 -7.62
CA VAL A 254 -15.48 27.18 -7.95
C VAL A 254 -14.30 28.06 -7.57
N THR A 255 -13.41 27.56 -6.73
CA THR A 255 -12.23 28.27 -6.22
C THR A 255 -10.95 27.95 -6.98
N GLY A 256 -10.90 26.80 -7.68
CA GLY A 256 -9.73 26.42 -8.48
C GLY A 256 -9.85 25.03 -9.09
N ALA A 257 -8.87 24.64 -9.89
CA ALA A 257 -8.71 23.29 -10.39
C ALA A 257 -7.90 22.45 -9.42
N VAL A 258 -8.26 21.18 -9.26
CA VAL A 258 -7.43 20.19 -8.55
C VAL A 258 -6.41 19.65 -9.54
N ALA A 259 -5.13 19.76 -9.20
CA ALA A 259 -4.05 19.22 -10.02
C ALA A 259 -3.68 17.78 -9.62
N ASP A 260 -3.03 17.06 -10.53
CA ASP A 260 -2.49 15.73 -10.23
C ASP A 260 -1.51 15.82 -9.07
N GLY A 261 -1.73 14.98 -8.04
CA GLY A 261 -0.92 14.95 -6.83
C GLY A 261 -1.31 15.94 -5.73
N ASP A 262 -2.33 16.79 -5.93
CA ASP A 262 -2.87 17.64 -4.86
C ASP A 262 -3.66 16.84 -3.81
N ILE A 263 -4.21 15.69 -4.19
CA ILE A 263 -5.00 14.79 -3.33
C ILE A 263 -4.17 13.56 -2.95
N ALA A 264 -4.24 13.17 -1.68
CA ALA A 264 -3.62 11.95 -1.18
C ALA A 264 -4.25 10.71 -1.82
N THR A 265 -3.42 9.69 -2.11
CA THR A 265 -3.86 8.42 -2.72
C THR A 265 -3.18 7.22 -2.07
N GLY A 266 -3.81 6.05 -2.20
CA GLY A 266 -3.24 4.77 -1.76
C GLY A 266 -2.96 4.73 -0.26
N SER A 267 -1.87 4.08 0.14
CA SER A 267 -1.49 3.89 1.56
C SER A 267 -1.20 5.19 2.34
N LEU A 268 -1.10 6.33 1.65
CA LEU A 268 -0.95 7.62 2.30
C LEU A 268 -2.25 8.08 2.97
N ILE A 269 -3.40 7.73 2.40
CA ILE A 269 -4.72 8.01 2.98
C ILE A 269 -4.82 7.39 4.38
N GLU A 270 -4.54 6.08 4.51
CA GLU A 270 -4.59 5.36 5.79
C GLU A 270 -3.73 6.02 6.88
N LYS A 271 -2.54 6.51 6.50
CA LYS A 271 -1.64 7.22 7.43
C LYS A 271 -2.18 8.58 7.86
N ILE A 272 -2.84 9.29 6.95
CA ILE A 272 -3.45 10.58 7.25
C ILE A 272 -4.67 10.38 8.13
N GLU A 273 -5.55 9.43 7.82
CA GLU A 273 -6.71 9.06 8.64
C GLU A 273 -6.29 8.74 10.07
N ALA A 274 -5.35 7.82 10.25
CA ALA A 274 -4.79 7.48 11.56
C ALA A 274 -4.17 8.69 12.29
N ALA A 275 -3.73 9.70 11.54
CA ALA A 275 -3.23 10.92 12.14
C ALA A 275 -4.36 11.84 12.64
N PHE A 276 -5.55 11.83 12.02
CA PHE A 276 -6.68 12.66 12.42
C PHE A 276 -7.56 11.99 13.49
N ASP A 277 -7.69 10.66 13.51
CA ASP A 277 -8.57 9.91 14.43
C ASP A 277 -8.19 10.04 15.91
N GLU A 278 -6.94 10.36 16.23
CA GLU A 278 -6.48 10.49 17.63
C GLU A 278 -6.86 11.83 18.31
N GLU A 279 -7.55 12.74 17.66
CA GLU A 279 -8.00 14.00 18.28
C GLU A 279 -9.37 13.86 18.97
N ASP A 280 -10.11 12.78 18.73
CA ASP A 280 -11.46 12.56 19.28
C ASP A 280 -11.48 11.73 20.58
N GLU A 281 -10.30 11.30 21.12
CA GLU A 281 -10.14 10.67 22.43
C GLU A 281 -9.49 11.63 23.47
#